data_07712f3db1a0b03906a57994a5436311
#
_entry.id   07712f3db1a0b03906a57994a5436311
#
_cell.length_a   1.000
_cell.length_b   1.000
_cell.length_c   1.000
_cell.angle_alpha   90.00
_cell.angle_beta   90.00
_cell.angle_gamma   90.00
#
_symmetry.space_group_name_H-M   'P 1'
#
loop_
_entity.id
_entity.type
_entity.pdbx_description
1 polymer ?
#
loop_
_entity_poly.entity_id
_entity_poly.type
_entity_poly.pdbx_seq_one_letter_code
_entity_poly.pdbx_strand_id
1 'polypeptide(L)'
;LVPVIWMLMNSFKGNIEYYQKPTFSLPESLDFDNYAFFLNNIKYEVKRPEGTYVYTLPWMFMYSIIWAVVPSAFSILVTTMCAYVIARYKFPGRNFLYSLGIVVMVLPIVGSSGSAMLVRRQLGIFDNMPLMILTGPSVAFSGMNFLIMYAAFKGVPWEYAEAVFIDGGGHLRVFLSIMLPMV
;
A
#
# COMPACT_ATOMS: atom_id res chain seq x y z
N LEU A 1 13.00 21.31 7.21
CA LEU A 1 14.23 20.53 7.49
C LEU A 1 14.78 20.78 8.91
N VAL A 2 14.76 22.04 9.42
CA VAL A 2 15.30 22.38 10.75
C VAL A 2 14.72 21.50 11.89
N PRO A 3 13.40 21.30 12.04
CA PRO A 3 12.86 20.47 13.11
C PRO A 3 13.33 19.01 13.03
N VAL A 4 13.47 18.46 11.82
CA VAL A 4 13.91 17.07 11.63
C VAL A 4 15.37 16.88 12.04
N ILE A 5 16.24 17.83 11.63
CA ILE A 5 17.65 17.82 12.03
C ILE A 5 17.77 17.96 13.55
N TRP A 6 16.99 18.88 14.13
CA TRP A 6 16.96 19.07 15.57
C TRP A 6 16.50 17.81 16.34
N MET A 7 15.45 17.13 15.87
CA MET A 7 15.01 15.86 16.47
C MET A 7 16.09 14.79 16.37
N LEU A 8 16.74 14.65 15.21
CA LEU A 8 17.84 13.71 15.02
C LEU A 8 19.02 13.99 15.95
N MET A 9 19.42 15.25 16.07
CA MET A 9 20.51 15.64 16.98
C MET A 9 20.17 15.31 18.44
N ASN A 10 18.95 15.61 18.86
CA ASN A 10 18.54 15.37 20.26
C ASN A 10 18.31 13.88 20.56
N SER A 11 18.03 13.04 19.56
CA SER A 11 17.87 11.59 19.78
C SER A 11 19.16 10.88 20.20
N PHE A 12 20.31 11.48 19.92
CA PHE A 12 21.64 10.98 20.31
C PHE A 12 22.13 11.54 21.64
N LYS A 13 21.40 12.48 22.27
CA LYS A 13 21.78 13.02 23.58
C LYS A 13 21.31 12.12 24.71
N GLY A 14 22.17 11.90 25.70
CA GLY A 14 21.76 11.29 26.95
C GLY A 14 20.79 12.19 27.74
N ASN A 15 20.00 11.60 28.65
CA ASN A 15 18.99 12.33 29.42
C ASN A 15 19.55 13.54 30.15
N ILE A 16 20.74 13.43 30.77
CA ILE A 16 21.37 14.51 31.50
C ILE A 16 21.78 15.63 30.56
N GLU A 17 22.39 15.30 29.44
CA GLU A 17 22.84 16.26 28.44
C GLU A 17 21.66 17.03 27.82
N TYR A 18 20.54 16.35 27.56
CA TYR A 18 19.33 16.96 27.00
C TYR A 18 18.75 18.07 27.88
N TYR A 19 18.79 17.89 29.22
CA TYR A 19 18.22 18.85 30.15
C TYR A 19 19.20 19.96 30.54
N GLN A 20 20.52 19.71 30.53
CA GLN A 20 21.52 20.66 30.99
C GLN A 20 22.08 21.59 29.90
N LYS A 21 21.98 21.17 28.63
CA LYS A 21 22.54 21.96 27.52
C LYS A 21 21.48 22.75 26.74
N PRO A 22 21.91 23.78 26.01
CA PRO A 22 21.03 24.53 25.13
C PRO A 22 20.36 23.61 24.10
N THR A 23 19.11 23.90 23.77
CA THR A 23 18.26 23.09 22.91
C THR A 23 18.86 22.77 21.52
N PHE A 24 19.67 23.68 20.99
CA PHE A 24 20.33 23.54 19.67
C PHE A 24 21.82 23.14 19.75
N SER A 25 22.31 22.72 20.92
CA SER A 25 23.69 22.21 21.02
C SER A 25 23.84 20.86 20.31
N LEU A 26 25.01 20.64 19.72
CA LEU A 26 25.38 19.32 19.19
C LEU A 26 25.58 18.31 20.33
N PRO A 27 25.27 17.01 20.11
CA PRO A 27 25.56 15.97 21.08
C PRO A 27 27.08 15.86 21.32
N GLU A 28 27.53 15.66 22.56
CA GLU A 28 28.94 15.43 22.88
C GLU A 28 29.41 14.04 22.46
N SER A 29 28.51 13.07 22.55
CA SER A 29 28.71 11.69 22.09
C SER A 29 27.46 11.19 21.38
N LEU A 30 27.63 10.29 20.43
CA LEU A 30 26.51 9.59 19.81
C LEU A 30 26.08 8.47 20.74
N ASP A 31 25.06 8.73 21.56
CA ASP A 31 24.49 7.75 22.47
C ASP A 31 23.40 6.93 21.76
N PHE A 32 23.68 5.66 21.52
CA PHE A 32 22.73 4.71 20.91
C PHE A 32 21.89 3.96 21.95
N ASP A 33 22.13 4.14 23.24
CA ASP A 33 21.38 3.45 24.29
C ASP A 33 19.91 3.86 24.31
N ASN A 34 19.60 5.10 23.92
CA ASN A 34 18.23 5.56 23.73
C ASN A 34 17.46 4.68 22.70
N TYR A 35 18.12 4.31 21.61
CA TYR A 35 17.52 3.46 20.57
C TYR A 35 17.40 2.00 21.05
N ALA A 36 18.40 1.49 21.74
CA ALA A 36 18.37 0.16 22.34
C ALA A 36 17.28 0.06 23.40
N PHE A 37 17.15 1.06 24.25
CA PHE A 37 16.10 1.17 25.25
C PHE A 37 14.71 1.20 24.58
N PHE A 38 14.52 2.03 23.56
CA PHE A 38 13.29 2.17 22.82
C PHE A 38 12.87 0.85 22.17
N LEU A 39 13.79 0.17 21.47
CA LEU A 39 13.53 -1.09 20.79
C LEU A 39 13.15 -2.22 21.75
N ASN A 40 13.75 -2.27 22.93
CA ASN A 40 13.58 -3.36 23.89
C ASN A 40 12.45 -3.15 24.89
N ASN A 41 12.14 -1.89 25.23
CA ASN A 41 11.20 -1.60 26.32
C ASN A 41 9.82 -1.16 25.84
N ILE A 42 9.67 -0.70 24.60
CA ILE A 42 8.33 -0.38 24.09
C ILE A 42 7.61 -1.67 23.71
N LYS A 43 6.57 -1.96 24.49
CA LYS A 43 5.68 -3.12 24.33
C LYS A 43 4.25 -2.62 24.31
N TYR A 44 3.45 -3.20 23.43
CA TYR A 44 2.02 -2.94 23.36
C TYR A 44 1.27 -4.22 23.74
N GLU A 45 0.45 -4.12 24.76
CA GLU A 45 -0.35 -5.25 25.25
C GLU A 45 -1.78 -5.15 24.71
N VAL A 46 -2.20 -6.20 24.01
CA VAL A 46 -3.58 -6.35 23.55
C VAL A 46 -4.25 -7.44 24.37
N LYS A 47 -5.25 -7.06 25.13
CA LYS A 47 -6.12 -8.02 25.86
C LYS A 47 -7.19 -8.52 24.90
N ARG A 48 -7.17 -9.80 24.59
CA ARG A 48 -8.24 -10.51 23.86
C ARG A 48 -8.93 -11.52 24.80
N PRO A 49 -10.14 -11.99 24.45
CA PRO A 49 -10.81 -13.04 25.23
C PRO A 49 -9.97 -14.30 25.42
N GLU A 50 -9.08 -14.57 24.49
CA GLU A 50 -8.19 -15.75 24.44
C GLU A 50 -6.89 -15.56 25.25
N GLY A 51 -6.55 -14.32 25.69
CA GLY A 51 -5.33 -14.01 26.42
C GLY A 51 -4.74 -12.63 26.13
N THR A 52 -3.66 -12.30 26.83
CA THR A 52 -2.91 -11.06 26.62
C THR A 52 -1.76 -11.31 25.65
N TYR A 53 -1.77 -10.61 24.52
CA TYR A 53 -0.72 -10.65 23.52
C TYR A 53 0.19 -9.44 23.68
N VAL A 54 1.49 -9.68 23.81
CA VAL A 54 2.50 -8.61 23.96
C VAL A 54 3.24 -8.44 22.63
N TYR A 55 3.08 -7.29 22.02
CA TYR A 55 3.77 -6.92 20.79
C TYR A 55 4.98 -6.04 21.11
N THR A 56 6.16 -6.49 20.72
CA THR A 56 7.40 -5.69 20.80
C THR A 56 7.50 -4.74 19.60
N LEU A 57 8.28 -3.67 19.76
CA LEU A 57 8.43 -2.66 18.72
C LEU A 57 8.90 -3.23 17.35
N PRO A 58 9.89 -4.13 17.26
CA PRO A 58 10.26 -4.75 15.98
C PRO A 58 9.10 -5.49 15.31
N TRP A 59 8.25 -6.17 16.09
CA TRP A 59 7.04 -6.81 15.57
C TRP A 59 6.03 -5.80 15.00
N MET A 60 5.85 -4.66 15.67
CA MET A 60 4.96 -3.60 15.18
C MET A 60 5.48 -3.01 13.87
N PHE A 61 6.80 -2.79 13.74
CA PHE A 61 7.41 -2.34 12.48
C PHE A 61 7.22 -3.35 11.35
N MET A 62 7.50 -4.63 11.61
CA MET A 62 7.27 -5.70 10.64
C MET A 62 5.82 -5.75 10.18
N TYR A 63 4.89 -5.65 11.12
CA TYR A 63 3.46 -5.65 10.84
C TYR A 63 3.04 -4.44 9.99
N SER A 64 3.60 -3.26 10.30
CA SER A 64 3.36 -2.04 9.53
C SER A 64 3.89 -2.15 8.09
N ILE A 65 5.07 -2.74 7.91
CA ILE A 65 5.64 -3.01 6.58
C ILE A 65 4.74 -3.97 5.80
N ILE A 66 4.32 -5.07 6.41
CA ILE A 66 3.42 -6.04 5.77
C ILE A 66 2.10 -5.36 5.37
N TRP A 67 1.52 -4.54 6.25
CA TRP A 67 0.30 -3.79 5.98
C TRP A 67 0.45 -2.72 4.89
N ALA A 68 1.62 -2.15 4.75
CA ALA A 68 1.90 -1.18 3.68
C ALA A 68 2.14 -1.88 2.34
N VAL A 69 2.95 -2.93 2.33
CA VAL A 69 3.44 -3.56 1.09
C VAL A 69 2.40 -4.51 0.49
N VAL A 70 1.83 -5.43 1.28
CA VAL A 70 1.00 -6.51 0.75
C VAL A 70 -0.31 -6.00 0.12
N PRO A 71 -1.11 -5.16 0.80
CA PRO A 71 -2.32 -4.61 0.19
C PRO A 71 -2.03 -3.71 -1.00
N SER A 72 -0.95 -2.93 -0.96
CA SER A 72 -0.56 -2.03 -2.06
C SER A 72 -0.15 -2.82 -3.30
N ALA A 73 0.69 -3.83 -3.14
CA ALA A 73 1.10 -4.71 -4.23
C ALA A 73 -0.10 -5.44 -4.85
N PHE A 74 -1.00 -5.96 -4.00
CA PHE A 74 -2.22 -6.62 -4.46
C PHE A 74 -3.14 -5.64 -5.20
N SER A 75 -3.34 -4.44 -4.69
CA SER A 75 -4.14 -3.40 -5.32
C SER A 75 -3.59 -2.99 -6.70
N ILE A 76 -2.28 -2.77 -6.79
CA ILE A 76 -1.62 -2.43 -8.07
C ILE A 76 -1.80 -3.57 -9.07
N LEU A 77 -1.57 -4.82 -8.66
CA LEU A 77 -1.70 -5.98 -9.52
C LEU A 77 -3.13 -6.11 -10.07
N VAL A 78 -4.13 -6.04 -9.22
CA VAL A 78 -5.55 -6.15 -9.63
C VAL A 78 -5.94 -4.99 -10.54
N THR A 79 -5.55 -3.76 -10.20
CA THR A 79 -5.82 -2.57 -11.03
C THR A 79 -5.16 -2.68 -12.40
N THR A 80 -3.90 -3.14 -12.45
CA THR A 80 -3.16 -3.34 -13.71
C THR A 80 -3.79 -4.40 -14.58
N MET A 81 -4.23 -5.53 -14.00
CA MET A 81 -4.95 -6.58 -14.74
C MET A 81 -6.28 -6.06 -15.29
N CYS A 82 -7.05 -5.34 -14.48
CA CYS A 82 -8.32 -4.73 -14.92
C CYS A 82 -8.08 -3.72 -16.06
N ALA A 83 -7.08 -2.86 -15.91
CA ALA A 83 -6.71 -1.88 -16.94
C ALA A 83 -6.31 -2.55 -18.26
N TYR A 84 -5.50 -3.61 -18.18
CA TYR A 84 -5.10 -4.40 -19.34
C TYR A 84 -6.30 -5.01 -20.06
N VAL A 85 -7.19 -5.69 -19.33
CA VAL A 85 -8.39 -6.32 -19.92
C VAL A 85 -9.28 -5.27 -20.56
N ILE A 86 -9.58 -4.18 -19.87
CA ILE A 86 -10.44 -3.10 -20.40
C ILE A 86 -9.74 -2.37 -21.57
N ALA A 87 -8.42 -2.23 -21.59
CA ALA A 87 -7.71 -1.58 -22.69
C ALA A 87 -7.66 -2.43 -23.96
N ARG A 88 -7.49 -3.76 -23.84
CA ARG A 88 -7.11 -4.64 -24.94
C ARG A 88 -8.22 -5.55 -25.46
N TYR A 89 -9.06 -6.04 -24.58
CA TYR A 89 -10.10 -7.00 -24.99
C TYR A 89 -11.40 -6.30 -25.31
N LYS A 90 -12.09 -6.80 -26.35
CA LYS A 90 -13.42 -6.35 -26.74
C LYS A 90 -14.45 -7.29 -26.13
N PHE A 91 -15.26 -6.79 -25.20
CA PHE A 91 -16.35 -7.53 -24.59
C PHE A 91 -17.56 -6.61 -24.35
N PRO A 92 -18.78 -7.14 -24.26
CA PRO A 92 -19.96 -6.35 -23.96
C PRO A 92 -19.84 -5.70 -22.58
N GLY A 93 -20.14 -4.39 -22.47
CA GLY A 93 -20.03 -3.64 -21.21
C GLY A 93 -18.65 -2.98 -20.97
N ARG A 94 -17.63 -3.20 -21.81
CA ARG A 94 -16.32 -2.58 -21.68
C ARG A 94 -16.38 -1.06 -21.51
N ASN A 95 -17.10 -0.39 -22.40
CA ASN A 95 -17.21 1.08 -22.38
C ASN A 95 -17.96 1.58 -21.14
N PHE A 96 -18.96 0.83 -20.69
CA PHE A 96 -19.68 1.12 -19.47
C PHE A 96 -18.76 1.03 -18.24
N LEU A 97 -17.96 -0.03 -18.12
CA LEU A 97 -17.00 -0.18 -17.01
C LEU A 97 -15.95 0.96 -17.02
N TYR A 98 -15.43 1.31 -18.19
CA TYR A 98 -14.50 2.43 -18.31
C TYR A 98 -15.14 3.76 -17.87
N SER A 99 -16.34 4.06 -18.37
CA SER A 99 -17.06 5.29 -17.99
C SER A 99 -17.41 5.31 -16.51
N LEU A 100 -17.84 4.17 -15.96
CA LEU A 100 -18.13 4.03 -14.54
C LEU A 100 -16.88 4.31 -13.68
N GLY A 101 -15.72 3.82 -14.11
CA GLY A 101 -14.45 4.09 -13.45
C GLY A 101 -14.12 5.59 -13.38
N ILE A 102 -14.36 6.31 -14.47
CA ILE A 102 -14.19 7.78 -14.50
C ILE A 102 -15.20 8.47 -13.59
N VAL A 103 -16.48 8.09 -13.64
CA VAL A 103 -17.55 8.68 -12.80
C VAL A 103 -17.21 8.49 -11.32
N VAL A 104 -16.83 7.29 -10.91
CA VAL A 104 -16.45 7.01 -9.51
C VAL A 104 -15.23 7.82 -9.08
N MET A 105 -14.28 8.07 -9.98
CA MET A 105 -13.11 8.90 -9.68
C MET A 105 -13.47 10.38 -9.49
N VAL A 106 -14.41 10.90 -10.30
CA VAL A 106 -14.82 12.32 -10.24
C VAL A 106 -15.72 12.60 -9.03
N LEU A 107 -16.49 11.61 -8.58
CA LEU A 107 -17.34 11.76 -7.41
C LEU A 107 -16.48 11.83 -6.14
N PRO A 108 -16.47 12.99 -5.44
CA PRO A 108 -15.71 13.11 -4.20
C PRO A 108 -16.44 12.34 -3.07
N ILE A 109 -16.02 11.11 -2.80
CA ILE A 109 -16.56 10.31 -1.69
C ILE A 109 -15.88 10.77 -0.40
N VAL A 110 -16.26 11.92 0.10
CA VAL A 110 -15.74 12.49 1.34
C VAL A 110 -16.50 11.89 2.53
N GLY A 111 -15.78 11.46 3.57
CA GLY A 111 -16.38 10.95 4.81
C GLY A 111 -16.79 9.47 4.80
N SER A 112 -16.51 8.73 3.75
CA SER A 112 -16.84 7.30 3.64
C SER A 112 -16.04 6.38 4.57
N SER A 113 -14.93 6.86 5.15
CA SER A 113 -14.02 6.02 5.97
C SER A 113 -14.72 5.41 7.20
N GLY A 114 -15.58 6.17 7.88
CA GLY A 114 -16.33 5.70 9.04
C GLY A 114 -17.37 4.64 8.67
N SER A 115 -18.16 4.89 7.62
CA SER A 115 -19.16 3.93 7.13
C SER A 115 -18.52 2.66 6.57
N ALA A 116 -17.42 2.79 5.83
CA ALA A 116 -16.65 1.63 5.34
C ALA A 116 -16.09 0.77 6.50
N MET A 117 -15.63 1.40 7.58
CA MET A 117 -15.18 0.68 8.77
C MET A 117 -16.32 -0.08 9.45
N LEU A 118 -17.51 0.53 9.58
CA LEU A 118 -18.68 -0.13 10.15
C LEU A 118 -19.11 -1.34 9.32
N VAL A 119 -19.19 -1.20 7.99
CA VAL A 119 -19.53 -2.30 7.09
C VAL A 119 -18.51 -3.44 7.18
N ARG A 120 -17.21 -3.13 7.17
CA ARG A 120 -16.16 -4.15 7.33
C ARG A 120 -16.25 -4.89 8.68
N ARG A 121 -16.62 -4.18 9.74
CA ARG A 121 -16.82 -4.75 11.07
C ARG A 121 -18.05 -5.66 11.10
N GLN A 122 -19.18 -5.24 10.53
CA GLN A 122 -20.40 -6.06 10.43
C GLN A 122 -20.20 -7.32 9.59
N LEU A 123 -19.37 -7.25 8.54
CA LEU A 123 -19.03 -8.40 7.68
C LEU A 123 -17.94 -9.31 8.28
N GLY A 124 -17.41 -9.00 9.47
CA GLY A 124 -16.31 -9.77 10.07
C GLY A 124 -14.97 -9.68 9.33
N ILE A 125 -14.81 -8.67 8.47
CA ILE A 125 -13.61 -8.47 7.65
C ILE A 125 -12.52 -7.76 8.47
N PHE A 126 -12.90 -6.93 9.44
CA PHE A 126 -12.02 -6.00 10.13
C PHE A 126 -10.88 -6.69 10.89
N ASP A 127 -11.16 -7.86 11.52
CA ASP A 127 -10.16 -8.61 12.28
C ASP A 127 -9.47 -9.72 11.46
N ASN A 128 -9.75 -9.79 10.16
CA ASN A 128 -9.21 -10.81 9.27
C ASN A 128 -8.29 -10.16 8.22
N MET A 129 -6.97 -10.26 8.43
CA MET A 129 -5.97 -9.66 7.54
C MET A 129 -6.09 -10.10 6.07
N PRO A 130 -6.23 -11.38 5.72
CA PRO A 130 -6.45 -11.81 4.34
C PRO A 130 -7.68 -11.18 3.69
N LEU A 131 -8.80 -11.12 4.40
CA LEU A 131 -10.03 -10.50 3.90
C LEU A 131 -9.88 -8.99 3.73
N MET A 132 -9.16 -8.34 4.63
CA MET A 132 -8.84 -6.90 4.51
C MET A 132 -8.00 -6.61 3.27
N ILE A 133 -7.03 -7.45 2.96
CA ILE A 133 -6.20 -7.34 1.75
C ILE A 133 -7.05 -7.53 0.48
N LEU A 134 -7.88 -8.57 0.44
CA LEU A 134 -8.75 -8.86 -0.70
C LEU A 134 -9.79 -7.77 -0.97
N THR A 135 -10.29 -7.13 0.08
CA THR A 135 -11.29 -6.05 -0.02
C THR A 135 -10.65 -4.65 -0.11
N GLY A 136 -9.33 -4.56 -0.02
CA GLY A 136 -8.57 -3.31 -0.10
C GLY A 136 -8.76 -2.57 -1.42
N PRO A 137 -8.61 -3.21 -2.60
CA PRO A 137 -8.90 -2.59 -3.88
C PRO A 137 -10.41 -2.51 -4.11
N SER A 138 -11.04 -1.53 -3.48
CA SER A 138 -12.50 -1.38 -3.47
C SER A 138 -13.11 -1.17 -4.87
N VAL A 139 -12.37 -0.58 -5.81
CA VAL A 139 -12.79 -0.46 -7.22
C VAL A 139 -11.55 -0.54 -8.12
N ALA A 140 -11.23 -1.75 -8.56
CA ALA A 140 -10.02 -2.02 -9.33
C ALA A 140 -9.95 -1.31 -10.71
N PHE A 141 -11.10 -0.90 -11.24
CA PHE A 141 -11.21 -0.20 -12.53
C PHE A 141 -11.46 1.31 -12.35
N SER A 142 -11.09 1.89 -11.23
CA SER A 142 -11.23 3.31 -10.96
C SER A 142 -9.95 3.93 -10.40
N GLY A 143 -9.91 5.27 -10.37
CA GLY A 143 -8.79 6.02 -9.85
C GLY A 143 -7.69 6.30 -10.87
N MET A 144 -6.75 7.17 -10.46
CA MET A 144 -5.67 7.64 -11.33
C MET A 144 -4.77 6.51 -11.82
N ASN A 145 -4.44 5.55 -10.96
CA ASN A 145 -3.61 4.41 -11.31
C ASN A 145 -4.24 3.56 -12.43
N PHE A 146 -5.55 3.35 -12.40
CA PHE A 146 -6.27 2.65 -13.46
C PHE A 146 -6.18 3.40 -14.78
N LEU A 147 -6.39 4.72 -14.80
CA LEU A 147 -6.34 5.52 -16.02
C LEU A 147 -4.94 5.55 -16.64
N ILE A 148 -3.90 5.69 -15.81
CA ILE A 148 -2.50 5.66 -16.26
C ILE A 148 -2.19 4.31 -16.91
N MET A 149 -2.50 3.21 -16.23
CA MET A 149 -2.26 1.86 -16.73
C MET A 149 -3.09 1.57 -18.00
N TYR A 150 -4.35 2.02 -18.04
CA TYR A 150 -5.20 1.88 -19.22
C TYR A 150 -4.61 2.60 -20.43
N ALA A 151 -4.16 3.85 -20.25
CA ALA A 151 -3.55 4.62 -21.33
C ALA A 151 -2.23 4.00 -21.81
N ALA A 152 -1.40 3.54 -20.89
CA ALA A 152 -0.14 2.89 -21.17
C ALA A 152 -0.37 1.58 -21.96
N PHE A 153 -1.22 0.69 -21.50
CA PHE A 153 -1.56 -0.53 -22.26
C PHE A 153 -2.16 -0.23 -23.63
N LYS A 154 -2.97 0.81 -23.75
CA LYS A 154 -3.54 1.20 -25.04
C LYS A 154 -2.48 1.66 -26.04
N GLY A 155 -1.38 2.22 -25.55
CA GLY A 155 -0.23 2.66 -26.36
C GLY A 155 0.64 1.53 -26.90
N VAL A 156 0.66 0.35 -26.28
CA VAL A 156 1.49 -0.78 -26.74
C VAL A 156 0.91 -1.36 -28.05
N PRO A 157 1.67 -1.56 -29.13
CA PRO A 157 1.20 -2.22 -30.35
C PRO A 157 0.71 -3.65 -30.10
N TRP A 158 -0.40 -4.04 -30.71
CA TRP A 158 -1.01 -5.36 -30.48
C TRP A 158 -0.24 -6.49 -31.18
N GLU A 159 0.55 -6.16 -32.17
CA GLU A 159 1.40 -7.09 -32.94
C GLU A 159 2.33 -7.92 -32.05
N TYR A 160 2.79 -7.35 -30.93
CA TYR A 160 3.57 -8.09 -29.94
C TYR A 160 2.79 -9.22 -29.27
N ALA A 161 1.50 -9.01 -29.02
CA ALA A 161 0.64 -10.04 -28.48
C ALA A 161 0.36 -11.14 -29.52
N GLU A 162 0.13 -10.76 -30.77
CA GLU A 162 -0.10 -11.68 -31.88
C GLU A 162 1.10 -12.59 -32.12
N ALA A 163 2.34 -12.06 -32.04
CA ALA A 163 3.54 -12.87 -32.15
C ALA A 163 3.58 -13.98 -31.10
N VAL A 164 3.26 -13.66 -29.82
CA VAL A 164 3.22 -14.67 -28.74
C VAL A 164 2.12 -15.69 -28.96
N PHE A 165 0.97 -15.30 -29.51
CA PHE A 165 -0.10 -16.25 -29.83
C PHE A 165 0.30 -17.19 -30.96
N ILE A 166 1.03 -16.72 -31.99
CA ILE A 166 1.58 -17.54 -33.07
C ILE A 166 2.57 -18.56 -32.52
N ASP A 167 3.38 -18.18 -31.52
CA ASP A 167 4.31 -19.06 -30.81
C ASP A 167 3.59 -20.03 -29.80
N GLY A 168 2.26 -20.06 -29.79
CA GLY A 168 1.46 -20.93 -28.93
C GLY A 168 1.33 -20.43 -27.49
N GLY A 169 1.71 -19.17 -27.20
CA GLY A 169 1.56 -18.57 -25.87
C GLY A 169 0.13 -18.21 -25.55
N GLY A 170 -0.27 -18.38 -24.29
CA GLY A 170 -1.60 -18.00 -23.79
C GLY A 170 -1.67 -16.53 -23.32
N HIS A 171 -2.90 -16.05 -23.08
CA HIS A 171 -3.17 -14.67 -22.65
C HIS A 171 -2.40 -14.22 -21.40
N LEU A 172 -2.20 -15.12 -20.43
CA LEU A 172 -1.44 -14.80 -19.21
C LEU A 172 0.05 -14.57 -19.53
N ARG A 173 0.61 -15.36 -20.44
CA ARG A 173 1.99 -15.18 -20.90
C ARG A 173 2.16 -13.86 -21.65
N VAL A 174 1.22 -13.50 -22.52
CA VAL A 174 1.19 -12.19 -23.18
C VAL A 174 1.19 -11.06 -22.15
N PHE A 175 0.34 -11.15 -21.13
CA PHE A 175 0.26 -10.13 -20.08
C PHE A 175 1.57 -10.00 -19.31
N LEU A 176 2.08 -11.10 -18.75
CA LEU A 176 3.23 -11.07 -17.82
C LEU A 176 4.57 -10.84 -18.53
N SER A 177 4.77 -11.42 -19.74
CA SER A 177 6.07 -11.42 -20.40
C SER A 177 6.25 -10.30 -21.41
N ILE A 178 5.16 -9.75 -21.93
CA ILE A 178 5.21 -8.71 -22.97
C ILE A 178 4.56 -7.41 -22.49
N MET A 179 3.26 -7.46 -22.18
CA MET A 179 2.49 -6.24 -21.95
C MET A 179 2.89 -5.52 -20.67
N LEU A 180 3.11 -6.26 -19.59
CA LEU A 180 3.47 -5.68 -18.30
C LEU A 180 4.88 -5.07 -18.26
N PRO A 181 5.92 -5.70 -18.86
CA PRO A 181 7.26 -5.09 -18.91
C PRO A 181 7.38 -3.90 -19.86
N MET A 182 6.45 -3.72 -20.81
CA MET A 182 6.45 -2.60 -21.77
C MET A 182 5.74 -1.34 -21.21
N VAL A 183 5.06 -1.43 -20.09
CA VAL A 183 4.28 -0.39 -19.44
C VAL A 183 4.92 0.07 -18.14
#